data_4c63bcb5cef2d2dc8327345d3e56cfbd
#
_entry.id   4c63bcb5cef2d2dc8327345d3e56cfbd
#
_cell.length_a   1.000
_cell.length_b   1.000
_cell.length_c   1.000
_cell.angle_alpha   90.00
_cell.angle_beta   90.00
_cell.angle_gamma   90.00
#
_symmetry.space_group_name_H-M   'P 1'
#
loop_
_entity.id
_entity.type
_entity.pdbx_description
1 polymer ?
#
loop_
_entity_poly.entity_id
_entity_poly.type
_entity_poly.pdbx_seq_one_letter_code
_entity_poly.pdbx_strand_id
1 'polypeptide(L)'
;MILSFTSCKQITRQVQSPVTIGTIEYQGYGATLDAQSVMSMINLAAAYESMTLSDTVYTKVEGKIKEVCSKKGCWMTLDMGSGNDIMVRFKDYSFFMPLDAEGAVIVSGKAFVSETSVDDLKHYAEDAGATQAAIEAIVSPKKTYTFEAVGVLLAI
;
A
#
# COMPACT_ATOMS: atom_id res chain seq x y z
N MET A 1 -23.48 -40.01 21.38
CA MET A 1 -23.96 -38.67 21.03
C MET A 1 -22.73 -37.77 20.93
N ILE A 2 -22.19 -37.57 19.72
CA ILE A 2 -20.92 -36.87 19.51
C ILE A 2 -21.30 -35.47 19.03
N LEU A 3 -21.03 -34.46 19.84
CA LEU A 3 -21.19 -33.03 19.47
C LEU A 3 -19.96 -32.56 18.66
N SER A 4 -20.11 -32.43 17.35
CA SER A 4 -19.12 -31.81 16.48
C SER A 4 -19.19 -30.30 16.65
N PHE A 5 -18.17 -29.72 17.28
CA PHE A 5 -17.96 -28.26 17.28
C PHE A 5 -17.39 -27.83 15.95
N THR A 6 -18.23 -27.25 15.12
CA THR A 6 -17.80 -26.57 13.88
C THR A 6 -17.17 -25.24 14.30
N SER A 7 -15.84 -25.20 14.33
CA SER A 7 -15.09 -23.96 14.56
C SER A 7 -15.21 -23.06 13.32
N CYS A 8 -16.10 -22.08 13.37
CA CYS A 8 -16.10 -20.98 12.43
C CYS A 8 -14.83 -20.17 12.62
N LYS A 9 -13.88 -20.30 11.68
CA LYS A 9 -12.71 -19.44 11.60
C LYS A 9 -13.18 -18.03 11.23
N GLN A 10 -13.48 -17.21 12.22
CA GLN A 10 -13.75 -15.79 12.03
C GLN A 10 -12.48 -15.16 11.48
N ILE A 11 -12.56 -14.62 10.26
CA ILE A 11 -11.57 -13.71 9.71
C ILE A 11 -11.73 -12.41 10.51
N THR A 12 -11.07 -12.36 11.64
CA THR A 12 -11.03 -11.15 12.47
C THR A 12 -10.24 -10.12 11.69
N ARG A 13 -10.89 -9.05 11.23
CA ARG A 13 -10.19 -7.82 10.82
C ARG A 13 -9.28 -7.46 11.97
N GLN A 14 -7.96 -7.48 11.75
CA GLN A 14 -6.98 -7.11 12.78
C GLN A 14 -6.96 -5.58 12.92
N VAL A 15 -8.05 -5.03 13.42
CA VAL A 15 -8.12 -3.64 13.85
C VAL A 15 -7.63 -3.61 15.29
N GLN A 16 -6.59 -2.82 15.53
CA GLN A 16 -5.97 -2.69 16.84
C GLN A 16 -6.63 -1.57 17.64
N SER A 17 -6.41 -1.54 18.95
CA SER A 17 -6.81 -0.38 19.76
C SER A 17 -6.03 0.85 19.30
N PRO A 18 -6.66 2.06 19.28
CA PRO A 18 -5.96 3.28 18.93
C PRO A 18 -4.75 3.52 19.83
N VAL A 19 -3.70 4.09 19.24
CA VAL A 19 -2.45 4.43 19.92
C VAL A 19 -2.14 5.91 19.72
N THR A 20 -1.76 6.60 20.78
CA THR A 20 -1.37 8.02 20.70
C THR A 20 0.15 8.14 20.56
N ILE A 21 0.60 8.86 19.54
CA ILE A 21 2.01 9.15 19.26
C ILE A 21 2.18 10.66 19.21
N GLY A 22 2.87 11.22 20.21
CA GLY A 22 2.91 12.66 20.40
C GLY A 22 1.52 13.20 20.71
N THR A 23 0.98 14.05 19.84
CA THR A 23 -0.37 14.64 19.94
C THR A 23 -1.37 14.01 18.95
N ILE A 24 -0.96 13.03 18.17
CA ILE A 24 -1.77 12.41 17.13
C ILE A 24 -2.22 11.03 17.59
N GLU A 25 -3.50 10.77 17.45
CA GLU A 25 -4.09 9.46 17.66
C GLU A 25 -4.09 8.67 16.35
N TYR A 26 -3.72 7.40 16.41
CA TYR A 26 -3.63 6.51 15.26
C TYR A 26 -4.45 5.25 15.47
N GLN A 27 -5.13 4.84 14.43
CA GLN A 27 -5.74 3.51 14.33
C GLN A 27 -4.78 2.55 13.63
N GLY A 28 -4.45 1.42 14.28
CA GLY A 28 -3.56 0.40 13.73
C GLY A 28 -4.30 -0.66 12.91
N TYR A 29 -3.67 -1.10 11.81
CA TYR A 29 -4.11 -2.18 10.93
C TYR A 29 -2.94 -3.12 10.64
N GLY A 30 -3.19 -4.42 10.62
CA GLY A 30 -2.16 -5.44 10.40
C GLY A 30 -1.26 -5.64 11.60
N ALA A 31 0.06 -5.73 11.40
CA ALA A 31 1.02 -5.89 12.48
C ALA A 31 1.10 -4.65 13.37
N THR A 32 1.35 -4.86 14.66
CA THR A 32 1.57 -3.76 15.62
C THR A 32 2.83 -2.98 15.26
N LEU A 33 2.72 -1.67 15.16
CA LEU A 33 3.81 -0.76 14.85
C LEU A 33 4.09 0.19 16.01
N ASP A 34 5.37 0.55 16.17
CA ASP A 34 5.79 1.76 16.87
C ASP A 34 6.14 2.86 15.85
N ALA A 35 6.16 4.11 16.28
CA ALA A 35 6.54 5.25 15.43
C ALA A 35 8.01 5.65 15.60
N GLN A 36 8.88 4.73 16.00
CA GLN A 36 10.32 4.99 16.06
C GLN A 36 10.97 4.74 14.70
N SER A 37 12.01 5.53 14.38
CA SER A 37 12.82 5.38 13.17
C SER A 37 11.97 5.41 11.88
N VAL A 38 11.01 6.34 11.81
CA VAL A 38 10.18 6.56 10.63
C VAL A 38 10.96 7.38 9.61
N MET A 39 11.05 6.86 8.39
CA MET A 39 11.65 7.56 7.26
C MET A 39 10.66 8.60 6.70
N SER A 40 11.17 9.75 6.29
CA SER A 40 10.35 10.72 5.56
C SER A 40 10.07 10.25 4.13
N MET A 41 8.96 10.71 3.55
CA MET A 41 8.63 10.44 2.14
C MET A 41 9.72 10.93 1.18
N ILE A 42 10.36 12.07 1.48
CA ILE A 42 11.46 12.63 0.67
C ILE A 42 12.64 11.64 0.59
N ASN A 43 13.01 11.04 1.73
CA ASN A 43 14.11 10.08 1.77
C ASN A 43 13.74 8.76 1.07
N LEU A 44 12.51 8.30 1.19
CA LEU A 44 12.05 7.12 0.47
C LEU A 44 11.98 7.37 -1.03
N ALA A 45 11.51 8.53 -1.48
CA ALA A 45 11.51 8.91 -2.88
C ALA A 45 12.93 8.90 -3.47
N ALA A 46 13.91 9.49 -2.76
CA ALA A 46 15.31 9.45 -3.16
C ALA A 46 15.87 8.02 -3.24
N ALA A 47 15.47 7.14 -2.31
CA ALA A 47 15.84 5.72 -2.36
C ALA A 47 15.26 5.03 -3.60
N TYR A 48 13.99 5.24 -3.92
CA TYR A 48 13.36 4.68 -5.12
C TYR A 48 14.03 5.11 -6.43
N GLU A 49 14.51 6.35 -6.52
CA GLU A 49 15.21 6.86 -7.71
C GLU A 49 16.48 6.05 -8.02
N SER A 50 17.17 5.57 -6.98
CA SER A 50 18.41 4.79 -7.12
C SER A 50 18.19 3.28 -7.16
N MET A 51 16.98 2.78 -6.87
CA MET A 51 16.69 1.36 -6.85
C MET A 51 16.67 0.73 -8.24
N THR A 52 17.22 -0.48 -8.33
CA THR A 52 17.04 -1.42 -9.43
C THR A 52 15.90 -2.41 -9.10
N LEU A 53 15.50 -3.25 -10.08
CA LEU A 53 14.45 -4.26 -9.90
C LEU A 53 14.81 -5.34 -8.85
N SER A 54 16.07 -5.46 -8.48
CA SER A 54 16.56 -6.43 -7.47
C SER A 54 16.67 -5.85 -6.07
N ASP A 55 16.54 -4.53 -5.92
CA ASP A 55 16.73 -3.87 -4.64
C ASP A 55 15.47 -3.92 -3.78
N THR A 56 15.67 -4.01 -2.48
CA THR A 56 14.60 -3.99 -1.47
C THR A 56 15.09 -3.26 -0.22
N VAL A 57 14.28 -2.34 0.28
CA VAL A 57 14.54 -1.62 1.54
C VAL A 57 13.41 -1.89 2.53
N TYR A 58 13.76 -2.44 3.69
CA TYR A 58 12.82 -2.61 4.82
C TYR A 58 12.82 -1.34 5.66
N THR A 59 11.66 -0.72 5.81
CA THR A 59 11.54 0.55 6.51
C THR A 59 10.13 0.81 7.03
N LYS A 60 10.01 1.81 7.88
CA LYS A 60 8.75 2.50 8.17
C LYS A 60 8.81 3.87 7.51
N VAL A 61 7.73 4.27 6.87
CA VAL A 61 7.63 5.59 6.22
C VAL A 61 6.33 6.27 6.58
N GLU A 62 6.42 7.57 6.81
CA GLU A 62 5.25 8.44 6.90
C GLU A 62 4.85 8.95 5.52
N GLY A 63 3.56 9.02 5.26
CA GLY A 63 3.03 9.49 4.00
C GLY A 63 1.60 9.96 4.11
N LYS A 64 1.05 10.40 2.98
CA LYS A 64 -0.34 10.82 2.86
C LYS A 64 -1.04 9.92 1.87
N ILE A 65 -2.21 9.40 2.25
CA ILE A 65 -3.07 8.62 1.37
C ILE A 65 -3.57 9.53 0.24
N LYS A 66 -3.45 9.03 -1.00
CA LYS A 66 -4.03 9.65 -2.19
C LYS A 66 -5.29 8.92 -2.63
N GLU A 67 -5.25 7.59 -2.60
CA GLU A 67 -6.36 6.74 -3.01
C GLU A 67 -6.35 5.42 -2.23
N VAL A 68 -7.54 4.86 -1.99
CA VAL A 68 -7.75 3.53 -1.42
C VAL A 68 -8.61 2.72 -2.38
N CYS A 69 -8.33 1.42 -2.50
CA CYS A 69 -9.14 0.50 -3.30
C CYS A 69 -10.62 0.56 -2.89
N SER A 70 -11.47 1.05 -3.79
CA SER A 70 -12.89 1.29 -3.53
C SER A 70 -13.71 0.01 -3.34
N LYS A 71 -13.20 -1.14 -3.75
CA LYS A 71 -13.91 -2.43 -3.62
C LYS A 71 -13.75 -3.07 -2.25
N LYS A 72 -12.50 -3.13 -1.73
CA LYS A 72 -12.20 -3.87 -0.49
C LYS A 72 -11.18 -3.18 0.41
N GLY A 73 -10.56 -2.07 -0.01
CA GLY A 73 -9.45 -1.47 0.75
C GLY A 73 -8.19 -2.35 0.79
N CYS A 74 -7.96 -3.18 -0.23
CA CYS A 74 -6.86 -4.15 -0.28
C CYS A 74 -5.53 -3.58 -0.76
N TRP A 75 -5.53 -2.33 -1.20
CA TRP A 75 -4.36 -1.53 -1.54
C TRP A 75 -4.66 -0.05 -1.34
N MET A 76 -3.64 0.76 -1.26
CA MET A 76 -3.74 2.22 -1.30
C MET A 76 -2.56 2.80 -2.07
N THR A 77 -2.65 4.07 -2.45
CA THR A 77 -1.54 4.84 -2.98
C THR A 77 -1.15 5.94 -2.03
N LEU A 78 0.15 6.19 -1.93
CA LEU A 78 0.72 7.31 -1.17
C LEU A 78 1.33 8.31 -2.13
N ASP A 79 1.10 9.59 -1.86
CA ASP A 79 1.68 10.71 -2.62
C ASP A 79 3.17 10.83 -2.31
N MET A 80 4.01 10.78 -3.35
CA MET A 80 5.46 11.03 -3.24
C MET A 80 5.84 12.52 -3.35
N GLY A 81 4.88 13.41 -3.65
CA GLY A 81 5.15 14.84 -3.84
C GLY A 81 5.87 15.20 -5.14
N SER A 82 6.28 14.24 -5.95
CA SER A 82 7.00 14.42 -7.21
C SER A 82 6.16 14.14 -8.47
N GLY A 83 4.84 13.98 -8.30
CA GLY A 83 3.92 13.55 -9.36
C GLY A 83 3.87 12.04 -9.56
N ASN A 84 4.69 11.29 -8.84
CA ASN A 84 4.62 9.83 -8.74
C ASN A 84 3.91 9.39 -7.47
N ASP A 85 3.37 8.19 -7.48
CA ASP A 85 2.70 7.59 -6.35
C ASP A 85 3.37 6.25 -5.99
N ILE A 86 3.30 5.89 -4.70
CA ILE A 86 3.70 4.56 -4.24
C ILE A 86 2.46 3.68 -4.18
N MET A 87 2.49 2.55 -4.84
CA MET A 87 1.49 1.50 -4.69
C MET A 87 1.77 0.70 -3.43
N VAL A 88 0.93 0.85 -2.41
CA VAL A 88 1.00 0.08 -1.17
C VAL A 88 0.05 -1.10 -1.25
N ARG A 89 0.61 -2.31 -1.18
CA ARG A 89 -0.14 -3.56 -1.09
C ARG A 89 0.04 -4.15 0.30
N PHE A 90 -0.99 -4.79 0.82
CA PHE A 90 -0.92 -5.41 2.14
C PHE A 90 -0.47 -6.86 1.99
N LYS A 91 0.57 -7.21 2.76
CA LYS A 91 1.20 -8.54 2.69
C LYS A 91 0.16 -9.64 2.88
N ASP A 92 0.13 -10.57 1.94
CA ASP A 92 -0.74 -11.75 1.95
C ASP A 92 -2.24 -11.40 2.09
N TYR A 93 -2.64 -10.15 1.75
CA TYR A 93 -4.00 -9.62 1.97
C TYR A 93 -4.52 -9.87 3.39
N SER A 94 -3.61 -9.79 4.37
CA SER A 94 -3.90 -10.15 5.77
C SER A 94 -4.76 -9.11 6.50
N PHE A 95 -4.85 -7.89 5.97
CA PHE A 95 -5.71 -6.82 6.48
C PHE A 95 -6.16 -5.89 5.35
N PHE A 96 -7.10 -5.01 5.66
CA PHE A 96 -7.67 -4.04 4.70
C PHE A 96 -7.82 -2.69 5.38
N MET A 97 -7.70 -1.62 4.59
CA MET A 97 -7.98 -0.27 5.03
C MET A 97 -9.48 0.05 4.91
N PRO A 98 -10.02 0.96 5.72
CA PRO A 98 -11.34 1.53 5.46
C PRO A 98 -11.42 2.13 4.05
N LEU A 99 -12.58 2.01 3.39
CA LEU A 99 -12.76 2.49 2.02
C LEU A 99 -12.69 4.02 1.92
N ASP A 100 -12.96 4.69 3.02
CA ASP A 100 -12.93 6.14 3.21
C ASP A 100 -11.66 6.62 3.93
N ALA A 101 -10.65 5.76 4.06
CA ALA A 101 -9.40 6.15 4.71
C ALA A 101 -8.70 7.26 3.91
N GLU A 102 -8.34 8.32 4.60
CA GLU A 102 -7.65 9.49 4.07
C GLU A 102 -6.67 10.06 5.09
N GLY A 103 -5.81 10.98 4.67
CA GLY A 103 -4.91 11.69 5.56
C GLY A 103 -3.56 11.02 5.76
N ALA A 104 -2.95 11.26 6.92
CA ALA A 104 -1.61 10.81 7.24
C ALA A 104 -1.58 9.34 7.69
N VAL A 105 -0.55 8.63 7.24
CA VAL A 105 -0.29 7.24 7.63
C VAL A 105 1.19 7.03 7.93
N ILE A 106 1.47 6.03 8.77
CA ILE A 106 2.79 5.41 8.87
C ILE A 106 2.63 3.96 8.39
N VAL A 107 3.40 3.56 7.39
CA VAL A 107 3.40 2.19 6.87
C VAL A 107 4.73 1.51 7.18
N SER A 108 4.69 0.25 7.56
CA SER A 108 5.89 -0.57 7.80
C SER A 108 5.91 -1.77 6.88
N GLY A 109 7.06 -2.03 6.28
CA GLY A 109 7.22 -3.14 5.36
C GLY A 109 8.45 -3.02 4.49
N LYS A 110 8.34 -3.42 3.23
CA LYS A 110 9.43 -3.35 2.27
C LYS A 110 9.08 -2.51 1.05
N ALA A 111 9.99 -1.62 0.70
CA ALA A 111 9.96 -0.82 -0.51
C ALA A 111 10.77 -1.49 -1.60
N PHE A 112 10.27 -1.56 -2.81
CA PHE A 112 10.95 -2.10 -3.98
C PHE A 112 10.35 -1.53 -5.26
N VAL A 113 11.08 -1.68 -6.35
CA VAL A 113 10.63 -1.28 -7.68
C VAL A 113 10.13 -2.51 -8.42
N SER A 114 8.98 -2.40 -9.06
CA SER A 114 8.47 -3.37 -10.02
C SER A 114 8.33 -2.73 -11.40
N GLU A 115 8.25 -3.56 -12.43
CA GLU A 115 8.02 -3.12 -13.79
C GLU A 115 6.79 -3.83 -14.34
N THR A 116 5.91 -3.04 -14.96
CA THR A 116 4.75 -3.56 -15.68
C THR A 116 5.08 -3.58 -17.16
N SER A 117 4.94 -4.73 -17.80
CA SER A 117 5.22 -4.92 -19.23
C SER A 117 4.28 -4.08 -20.10
N VAL A 118 4.70 -3.82 -21.35
CA VAL A 118 3.85 -3.13 -22.33
C VAL A 118 2.54 -3.89 -22.55
N ASP A 119 2.58 -5.21 -22.60
CA ASP A 119 1.40 -6.05 -22.83
C ASP A 119 0.41 -5.95 -21.66
N ASP A 120 0.90 -5.99 -20.40
CA ASP A 120 0.05 -5.82 -19.22
C ASP A 120 -0.52 -4.41 -19.13
N LEU A 121 0.26 -3.38 -19.46
CA LEU A 121 -0.22 -2.00 -19.49
C LEU A 121 -1.33 -1.80 -20.52
N LYS A 122 -1.20 -2.39 -21.72
CA LYS A 122 -2.25 -2.36 -22.74
C LYS A 122 -3.50 -3.08 -22.26
N HIS A 123 -3.35 -4.24 -21.67
CA HIS A 123 -4.47 -5.02 -21.12
C HIS A 123 -5.22 -4.22 -20.02
N TYR A 124 -4.50 -3.58 -19.11
CA TYR A 124 -5.13 -2.73 -18.09
C TYR A 124 -5.83 -1.50 -18.68
N ALA A 125 -5.27 -0.92 -19.74
CA ALA A 125 -5.88 0.20 -20.44
C ALA A 125 -7.17 -0.22 -21.17
N GLU A 126 -7.20 -1.39 -21.78
CA GLU A 126 -8.40 -1.99 -22.38
C GLU A 126 -9.48 -2.22 -21.31
N ASP A 127 -9.14 -2.83 -20.19
CA ASP A 127 -10.05 -3.09 -19.07
C ASP A 127 -10.63 -1.80 -18.47
N ALA A 128 -9.84 -0.72 -18.50
CA ALA A 128 -10.27 0.62 -18.08
C ALA A 128 -11.12 1.36 -19.12
N GLY A 129 -11.33 0.77 -20.31
CA GLY A 129 -12.10 1.40 -21.40
C GLY A 129 -11.36 2.52 -22.12
N ALA A 130 -10.01 2.48 -22.16
CA ALA A 130 -9.22 3.46 -22.89
C ALA A 130 -9.48 3.38 -24.40
N THR A 131 -9.24 4.50 -25.11
CA THR A 131 -9.36 4.53 -26.58
C THR A 131 -8.26 3.70 -27.22
N GLN A 132 -8.51 3.18 -28.43
CA GLN A 132 -7.52 2.43 -29.19
C GLN A 132 -6.21 3.24 -29.39
N ALA A 133 -6.31 4.55 -29.67
CA ALA A 133 -5.16 5.42 -29.81
C ALA A 133 -4.33 5.52 -28.52
N ALA A 134 -4.99 5.57 -27.34
CA ALA A 134 -4.31 5.58 -26.04
C ALA A 134 -3.60 4.25 -25.75
N ILE A 135 -4.19 3.11 -26.14
CA ILE A 135 -3.60 1.78 -25.98
C ILE A 135 -2.37 1.64 -26.89
N GLU A 136 -2.46 2.06 -28.15
CA GLU A 136 -1.35 2.01 -29.12
C GLU A 136 -0.19 2.93 -28.72
N ALA A 137 -0.45 4.02 -27.99
CA ALA A 137 0.57 4.92 -27.47
C ALA A 137 1.44 4.29 -26.35
N ILE A 138 1.02 3.16 -25.78
CA ILE A 138 1.79 2.42 -24.77
C ILE A 138 2.88 1.60 -25.47
N VAL A 139 4.11 2.13 -25.48
CA VAL A 139 5.26 1.56 -26.22
C VAL A 139 6.45 1.18 -25.34
N SER A 140 6.38 1.48 -24.04
CA SER A 140 7.45 1.16 -23.09
C SER A 140 6.89 0.62 -21.77
N PRO A 141 7.62 -0.25 -21.07
CA PRO A 141 7.21 -0.73 -19.76
C PRO A 141 7.19 0.44 -18.76
N LYS A 142 6.37 0.29 -17.72
CA LYS A 142 6.22 1.30 -16.66
C LYS A 142 6.87 0.82 -15.37
N LYS A 143 7.84 1.57 -14.87
CA LYS A 143 8.41 1.41 -13.55
C LYS A 143 7.36 1.82 -12.50
N THR A 144 7.12 0.96 -11.50
CA THR A 144 6.17 1.19 -10.42
C THR A 144 6.90 1.14 -9.08
N TYR A 145 6.73 2.18 -8.28
CA TYR A 145 7.21 2.22 -6.90
C TYR A 145 6.22 1.48 -6.02
N THR A 146 6.66 0.40 -5.41
CA THR A 146 5.81 -0.52 -4.67
C THR A 146 6.26 -0.61 -3.21
N PHE A 147 5.30 -0.70 -2.31
CA PHE A 147 5.52 -0.93 -0.89
C PHE A 147 4.62 -2.09 -0.44
N GLU A 148 5.21 -3.18 0.04
CA GLU A 148 4.46 -4.28 0.64
C GLU A 148 4.40 -4.05 2.15
N ALA A 149 3.26 -3.61 2.64
CA ALA A 149 3.06 -3.28 4.04
C ALA A 149 2.65 -4.49 4.87
N VAL A 150 3.27 -4.65 6.03
CA VAL A 150 2.88 -5.61 7.08
C VAL A 150 1.96 -4.98 8.11
N GLY A 151 1.98 -3.66 8.25
CA GLY A 151 1.12 -2.91 9.14
C GLY A 151 1.05 -1.44 8.76
N VAL A 152 -0.02 -0.79 9.19
CA VAL A 152 -0.32 0.63 8.95
C VAL A 152 -0.85 1.27 10.23
N LEU A 153 -0.40 2.49 10.51
CA LEU A 153 -1.02 3.41 11.47
C LEU A 153 -1.70 4.52 10.66
N LEU A 154 -3.00 4.67 10.79
CA LEU A 154 -3.81 5.73 10.18
C LEU A 154 -4.10 6.79 11.23
N ALA A 155 -3.75 8.05 10.98
CA ALA A 155 -4.11 9.18 11.85
C ALA A 155 -5.64 9.38 11.85
N ILE A 156 -6.22 9.56 13.04
CA ILE A 156 -7.67 9.73 13.26
C ILE A 156 -7.97 11.00 14.03
#